data_bae146e7b2d6f0b04c4677a62e5ffe88
#
_entry.id   bae146e7b2d6f0b04c4677a62e5ffe88
#
_cell.length_a   1.000
_cell.length_b   1.000
_cell.length_c   1.000
_cell.angle_alpha   90.00
_cell.angle_beta   90.00
_cell.angle_gamma   90.00
#
_symmetry.space_group_name_H-M   'P 1'
#
loop_
_entity.id
_entity.type
_entity.pdbx_description
1 polymer ?
#
loop_
_entity_poly.entity_id
_entity_poly.type
_entity_poly.pdbx_seq_one_letter_code
_entity_poly.pdbx_strand_id
1 'polypeptide(L)'
;MGMNDMMRKMAVLLERRQDALFSYGVSKQKKYIAKLGKPRDEIERSYFQYKCQMQFNGKGITFLLNLVSFPVAILYWFKYGKKVQVNRLEHKNLVFFRDGKPENILPKSLKKRYKAIESNPVEGTLLTAKDKKFIKGIICRYPFSWQFILKCLIKIGRYSFAIEEFSPEAIAVCAEYSFTSSVLTAYCKQRNIKHIDVMHGEKMYYMRDSFFKFD
;
A
#
# COMPACT_ATOMS: atom_id res chain seq x y z
N MET A 1 7.55 10.74 -31.32
CA MET A 1 7.34 11.06 -29.87
C MET A 1 7.72 9.82 -29.08
N GLY A 2 8.85 9.84 -28.38
CA GLY A 2 9.37 8.65 -27.68
C GLY A 2 8.52 8.30 -26.46
N MET A 3 8.51 7.01 -26.09
CA MET A 3 7.78 6.47 -24.92
C MET A 3 8.08 7.25 -23.61
N ASN A 4 9.33 7.71 -23.46
CA ASN A 4 9.75 8.54 -22.31
C ASN A 4 9.08 9.93 -22.30
N ASP A 5 8.82 10.54 -23.46
CA ASP A 5 8.15 11.85 -23.56
C ASP A 5 6.65 11.72 -23.21
N MET A 6 6.02 10.63 -23.62
CA MET A 6 4.63 10.32 -23.25
C MET A 6 4.50 10.05 -21.75
N MET A 7 5.41 9.28 -21.16
CA MET A 7 5.41 9.01 -19.72
C MET A 7 5.66 10.29 -18.91
N ARG A 8 6.54 11.17 -19.36
CA ARG A 8 6.80 12.47 -18.74
C ARG A 8 5.57 13.39 -18.80
N LYS A 9 4.87 13.43 -19.93
CA LYS A 9 3.61 14.21 -20.07
C LYS A 9 2.50 13.63 -19.19
N MET A 10 2.40 12.32 -19.08
CA MET A 10 1.46 11.67 -18.14
C MET A 10 1.82 11.98 -16.69
N ALA A 11 3.09 11.95 -16.30
CA ALA A 11 3.53 12.31 -14.95
C ALA A 11 3.17 13.76 -14.62
N VAL A 12 3.45 14.72 -15.50
CA VAL A 12 3.09 16.14 -15.34
C VAL A 12 1.56 16.34 -15.25
N LEU A 13 0.78 15.60 -16.01
CA LEU A 13 -0.70 15.63 -15.90
C LEU A 13 -1.20 15.07 -14.58
N LEU A 14 -0.56 14.06 -14.03
CA LEU A 14 -0.87 13.47 -12.72
C LEU A 14 -0.46 14.42 -11.59
N GLU A 15 0.68 15.09 -11.69
CA GLU A 15 1.14 16.11 -10.74
C GLU A 15 0.20 17.32 -10.70
N ARG A 16 -0.14 17.90 -11.85
CA ARG A 16 -1.11 19.01 -11.92
C ARG A 16 -2.48 18.66 -11.35
N ARG A 17 -2.88 17.39 -11.36
CA ARG A 17 -4.10 16.93 -10.72
C ARG A 17 -3.95 16.74 -9.23
N GLN A 18 -2.76 16.44 -8.74
CA GLN A 18 -2.49 16.42 -7.30
C GLN A 18 -2.60 17.84 -6.72
N ASP A 19 -2.17 18.87 -7.43
CA ASP A 19 -2.34 20.27 -7.01
C ASP A 19 -3.82 20.66 -6.92
N ALA A 20 -4.67 20.15 -7.78
CA ALA A 20 -6.11 20.33 -7.69
C ALA A 20 -6.75 19.72 -6.41
N LEU A 21 -6.03 18.79 -5.75
CA LEU A 21 -6.44 18.21 -4.47
C LEU A 21 -6.46 19.26 -3.35
N PHE A 22 -5.47 20.14 -3.32
CA PHE A 22 -5.36 21.20 -2.31
C PHE A 22 -6.42 22.29 -2.50
N SER A 23 -6.89 22.48 -3.73
CA SER A 23 -7.99 23.42 -4.04
C SER A 23 -9.39 22.88 -3.71
N TYR A 24 -9.51 21.58 -3.37
CA TYR A 24 -10.79 20.96 -3.04
C TYR A 24 -11.22 21.31 -1.61
N GLY A 25 -12.12 22.26 -1.46
CA GLY A 25 -12.49 22.85 -0.17
C GLY A 25 -12.86 21.80 0.91
N VAL A 26 -12.46 22.06 2.15
CA VAL A 26 -12.65 21.17 3.32
C VAL A 26 -14.11 20.71 3.48
N SER A 27 -15.08 21.60 3.24
CA SER A 27 -16.51 21.27 3.33
C SER A 27 -16.92 20.16 2.35
N LYS A 28 -16.42 20.21 1.10
CA LYS A 28 -16.67 19.18 0.09
C LYS A 28 -16.03 17.86 0.48
N GLN A 29 -14.80 17.90 1.01
CA GLN A 29 -14.09 16.72 1.50
C GLN A 29 -14.87 16.05 2.65
N LYS A 30 -15.34 16.82 3.64
CA LYS A 30 -16.15 16.31 4.75
C LYS A 30 -17.45 15.66 4.27
N LYS A 31 -18.16 16.29 3.33
CA LYS A 31 -19.38 15.72 2.73
C LYS A 31 -19.10 14.40 2.01
N TYR A 32 -17.99 14.29 1.29
CA TYR A 32 -17.63 13.05 0.59
C TYR A 32 -17.30 11.93 1.57
N ILE A 33 -16.53 12.21 2.61
CA ILE A 33 -16.19 11.24 3.68
C ILE A 33 -17.47 10.77 4.39
N ALA A 34 -18.37 11.69 4.74
CA ALA A 34 -19.64 11.37 5.37
C ALA A 34 -20.51 10.44 4.51
N LYS A 35 -20.49 10.63 3.17
CA LYS A 35 -21.19 9.74 2.22
C LYS A 35 -20.62 8.34 2.17
N LEU A 36 -19.30 8.14 2.41
CA LEU A 36 -18.68 6.83 2.46
C LEU A 36 -19.06 6.07 3.74
N GLY A 37 -19.33 6.80 4.82
CA GLY A 37 -19.70 6.23 6.10
C GLY A 37 -18.51 5.64 6.87
N LYS A 38 -18.82 4.79 7.88
CA LYS A 38 -17.83 4.13 8.71
C LYS A 38 -17.43 2.80 8.09
N PRO A 39 -16.13 2.54 7.87
CA PRO A 39 -15.67 1.26 7.30
C PRO A 39 -15.88 0.12 8.32
N ARG A 40 -16.29 -1.05 7.84
CA ARG A 40 -16.54 -2.26 8.64
C ARG A 40 -15.25 -2.93 9.11
N ASP A 41 -14.21 -2.86 8.30
CA ASP A 41 -12.89 -3.45 8.55
C ASP A 41 -11.77 -2.71 7.82
N GLU A 42 -10.53 -3.15 8.01
CA GLU A 42 -9.34 -2.53 7.41
C GLU A 42 -9.32 -2.63 5.87
N ILE A 43 -9.90 -3.68 5.29
CA ILE A 43 -9.98 -3.83 3.83
C ILE A 43 -10.94 -2.78 3.25
N GLU A 44 -12.10 -2.60 3.85
CA GLU A 44 -13.05 -1.55 3.44
C GLU A 44 -12.49 -0.15 3.73
N ARG A 45 -11.77 0.03 4.83
CA ARG A 45 -11.04 1.26 5.15
C ARG A 45 -10.07 1.64 4.04
N SER A 46 -9.26 0.71 3.57
CA SER A 46 -8.38 0.90 2.42
C SER A 46 -9.14 1.21 1.14
N TYR A 47 -10.27 0.57 0.92
CA TYR A 47 -11.09 0.83 -0.24
C TYR A 47 -11.74 2.22 -0.21
N PHE A 48 -12.16 2.70 0.96
CA PHE A 48 -12.62 4.08 1.12
C PHE A 48 -11.50 5.09 0.86
N GLN A 49 -10.30 4.78 1.34
CA GLN A 49 -9.11 5.58 1.05
C GLN A 49 -8.80 5.61 -0.45
N TYR A 50 -8.90 4.47 -1.15
CA TYR A 50 -8.79 4.39 -2.60
C TYR A 50 -9.85 5.27 -3.28
N LYS A 51 -11.12 5.20 -2.87
CA LYS A 51 -12.18 6.05 -3.41
C LYS A 51 -11.89 7.54 -3.22
N CYS A 52 -11.37 7.92 -2.05
CA CYS A 52 -10.96 9.30 -1.79
C CYS A 52 -9.86 9.75 -2.76
N GLN A 53 -8.87 8.91 -3.01
CA GLN A 53 -7.79 9.22 -3.96
C GLN A 53 -8.28 9.26 -5.41
N MET A 54 -9.21 8.38 -5.80
CA MET A 54 -9.76 8.33 -7.16
C MET A 54 -10.77 9.44 -7.44
N GLN A 55 -11.35 10.07 -6.42
CA GLN A 55 -12.27 11.19 -6.60
C GLN A 55 -11.67 12.32 -7.45
N PHE A 56 -10.36 12.48 -7.41
CA PHE A 56 -9.62 13.50 -8.13
C PHE A 56 -9.21 13.12 -9.55
N ASN A 57 -9.16 11.83 -9.87
CA ASN A 57 -8.77 11.37 -11.21
C ASN A 57 -9.91 11.52 -12.24
N GLY A 58 -11.16 11.69 -11.76
CA GLY A 58 -12.32 11.66 -12.61
C GLY A 58 -12.68 10.25 -13.10
N LYS A 59 -13.94 10.07 -13.52
CA LYS A 59 -14.51 8.75 -13.88
C LYS A 59 -13.79 8.09 -15.06
N GLY A 60 -13.49 8.86 -16.11
CA GLY A 60 -12.83 8.32 -17.32
C GLY A 60 -11.43 7.77 -17.05
N ILE A 61 -10.60 8.51 -16.31
CA ILE A 61 -9.25 8.04 -15.97
C ILE A 61 -9.30 6.86 -15.02
N THR A 62 -10.20 6.88 -14.02
CA THR A 62 -10.39 5.75 -13.12
C THR A 62 -10.79 4.49 -13.90
N PHE A 63 -11.67 4.61 -14.88
CA PHE A 63 -12.04 3.50 -15.77
C PHE A 63 -10.84 2.97 -16.54
N LEU A 64 -10.07 3.83 -17.21
CA LEU A 64 -8.87 3.43 -17.96
C LEU A 64 -7.81 2.77 -17.06
N LEU A 65 -7.58 3.31 -15.86
CA LEU A 65 -6.66 2.71 -14.89
C LEU A 65 -7.11 1.31 -14.47
N ASN A 66 -8.40 1.09 -14.27
CA ASN A 66 -8.93 -0.25 -13.96
C ASN A 66 -8.77 -1.21 -15.15
N LEU A 67 -9.05 -0.74 -16.36
CA LEU A 67 -8.92 -1.55 -17.59
C LEU A 67 -7.47 -2.03 -17.79
N VAL A 68 -6.50 -1.13 -17.66
CA VAL A 68 -5.07 -1.46 -17.80
C VAL A 68 -4.57 -2.32 -16.64
N SER A 69 -5.07 -2.08 -15.44
CA SER A 69 -4.64 -2.83 -14.24
C SER A 69 -5.09 -4.29 -14.25
N PHE A 70 -6.18 -4.62 -14.94
CA PHE A 70 -6.72 -5.98 -15.00
C PHE A 70 -5.72 -7.00 -15.59
N PRO A 71 -5.25 -6.86 -16.84
CA PRO A 71 -4.29 -7.80 -17.41
C PRO A 71 -2.96 -7.83 -16.65
N VAL A 72 -2.50 -6.68 -16.14
CA VAL A 72 -1.28 -6.58 -15.34
C VAL A 72 -1.41 -7.37 -14.04
N ALA A 73 -2.57 -7.30 -13.37
CA ALA A 73 -2.81 -8.06 -12.14
C ALA A 73 -2.80 -9.57 -12.40
N ILE A 74 -3.36 -10.02 -13.52
CA ILE A 74 -3.33 -11.44 -13.92
C ILE A 74 -1.90 -11.89 -14.16
N LEU A 75 -1.13 -11.15 -14.96
CA LEU A 75 0.27 -11.48 -15.24
C LEU A 75 1.10 -11.53 -13.96
N TYR A 76 0.92 -10.57 -13.06
CA TYR A 76 1.61 -10.52 -11.77
C TYR A 76 1.27 -11.73 -10.90
N TRP A 77 -0.01 -12.11 -10.84
CA TRP A 77 -0.50 -13.28 -10.10
C TRP A 77 0.18 -14.58 -10.51
N PHE A 78 0.35 -14.80 -11.81
CA PHE A 78 1.00 -16.01 -12.33
C PHE A 78 2.53 -15.95 -12.21
N LYS A 79 3.13 -14.78 -12.47
CA LYS A 79 4.59 -14.61 -12.42
C LYS A 79 5.15 -14.88 -11.03
N TYR A 80 4.55 -14.34 -9.98
CA TYR A 80 5.07 -14.39 -8.62
C TYR A 80 4.43 -15.46 -7.73
N GLY A 81 3.56 -16.28 -8.28
CA GLY A 81 2.90 -17.38 -7.59
C GLY A 81 3.68 -18.69 -7.53
N LYS A 82 4.96 -18.67 -7.90
CA LYS A 82 5.84 -19.86 -7.86
C LYS A 82 6.41 -20.03 -6.44
N LYS A 83 6.69 -21.29 -6.05
CA LYS A 83 7.38 -21.59 -4.78
C LYS A 83 8.81 -21.04 -4.86
N VAL A 84 9.17 -20.20 -3.91
CA VAL A 84 10.56 -19.75 -3.70
C VAL A 84 11.03 -20.40 -2.40
N GLN A 85 12.21 -21.01 -2.42
CA GLN A 85 12.89 -21.40 -1.19
C GLN A 85 13.47 -20.14 -0.56
N VAL A 86 13.11 -19.86 0.67
CA VAL A 86 13.58 -18.72 1.42
C VAL A 86 14.31 -19.23 2.66
N ASN A 87 15.50 -18.74 2.90
CA ASN A 87 16.25 -19.03 4.11
C ASN A 87 15.68 -18.19 5.25
N ARG A 88 15.09 -18.86 6.23
CA ARG A 88 14.52 -18.16 7.41
C ARG A 88 15.66 -17.67 8.31
N LEU A 89 15.65 -16.37 8.57
CA LEU A 89 16.50 -15.75 9.60
C LEU A 89 15.81 -15.80 10.97
N GLU A 90 16.61 -15.63 12.03
CA GLU A 90 16.13 -15.69 13.42
C GLU A 90 15.11 -14.60 13.77
N HIS A 91 14.25 -14.88 14.77
CA HIS A 91 13.26 -13.97 15.30
C HIS A 91 13.86 -12.69 15.93
N LYS A 92 13.03 -11.64 16.10
CA LYS A 92 13.32 -10.28 16.60
C LYS A 92 13.82 -9.29 15.54
N ASN A 93 13.54 -9.58 14.28
CA ASN A 93 13.85 -8.64 13.21
C ASN A 93 12.71 -7.62 13.03
N LEU A 94 13.09 -6.38 12.75
CA LEU A 94 12.19 -5.34 12.27
C LEU A 94 12.59 -5.04 10.83
N VAL A 95 11.69 -5.33 9.88
CA VAL A 95 11.90 -4.96 8.49
C VAL A 95 11.44 -3.54 8.25
N PHE A 96 12.29 -2.73 7.66
CA PHE A 96 12.04 -1.34 7.37
C PHE A 96 12.01 -1.08 5.87
N PHE A 97 10.85 -0.65 5.36
CA PHE A 97 10.64 -0.35 3.94
C PHE A 97 10.78 1.15 3.67
N ARG A 98 11.99 1.59 3.32
CA ARG A 98 12.23 2.93 2.78
C ARG A 98 13.60 3.04 2.12
N ASP A 99 13.74 4.01 1.20
CA ASP A 99 15.03 4.53 0.79
C ASP A 99 15.62 5.40 1.93
N GLY A 100 16.71 4.97 2.54
CA GLY A 100 17.40 5.68 3.61
C GLY A 100 17.73 4.81 4.83
N LYS A 101 18.70 5.27 5.61
CA LYS A 101 19.22 4.50 6.76
C LYS A 101 18.19 4.44 7.90
N PRO A 102 17.79 3.24 8.37
CA PRO A 102 16.87 3.08 9.50
C PRO A 102 17.34 3.82 10.75
N GLU A 103 18.66 3.96 10.92
CA GLU A 103 19.26 4.63 12.05
C GLU A 103 18.85 6.09 12.22
N ASN A 104 18.51 6.77 11.14
CA ASN A 104 18.13 8.19 11.17
C ASN A 104 16.63 8.40 11.40
N ILE A 105 15.82 7.36 11.23
CA ILE A 105 14.36 7.49 11.18
C ILE A 105 13.69 6.74 12.32
N LEU A 106 14.20 5.54 12.68
CA LEU A 106 13.59 4.74 13.72
C LEU A 106 13.85 5.31 15.11
N PRO A 107 12.82 5.37 15.98
CA PRO A 107 12.99 5.73 17.39
C PRO A 107 14.00 4.84 18.11
N LYS A 108 14.74 5.41 19.05
CA LYS A 108 15.76 4.68 19.85
C LYS A 108 15.20 3.45 20.56
N SER A 109 13.94 3.50 21.00
CA SER A 109 13.24 2.39 21.64
C SER A 109 13.09 1.18 20.72
N LEU A 110 12.73 1.41 19.45
CA LEU A 110 12.61 0.31 18.48
C LEU A 110 13.97 -0.28 18.11
N LYS A 111 15.01 0.56 17.96
CA LYS A 111 16.38 0.09 17.69
C LYS A 111 16.97 -0.76 18.83
N LYS A 112 16.62 -0.47 20.09
CA LYS A 112 17.05 -1.28 21.23
C LYS A 112 16.36 -2.64 21.28
N ARG A 113 15.09 -2.70 20.80
CA ARG A 113 14.26 -3.91 20.87
C ARG A 113 14.46 -4.84 19.70
N TYR A 114 14.69 -4.30 18.52
CA TYR A 114 14.72 -5.04 17.26
C TYR A 114 16.03 -4.86 16.52
N LYS A 115 16.49 -5.91 15.84
CA LYS A 115 17.49 -5.79 14.79
C LYS A 115 16.80 -5.20 13.56
N ALA A 116 17.10 -3.97 13.20
CA ALA A 116 16.54 -3.34 12.02
C ALA A 116 17.20 -3.89 10.75
N ILE A 117 16.37 -4.37 9.82
CA ILE A 117 16.79 -4.84 8.50
C ILE A 117 16.16 -3.91 7.48
N GLU A 118 16.99 -3.25 6.69
CA GLU A 118 16.52 -2.47 5.57
C GLU A 118 16.15 -3.43 4.43
N SER A 119 14.90 -3.37 3.99
CA SER A 119 14.44 -4.08 2.82
C SER A 119 14.28 -3.10 1.66
N ASN A 120 15.08 -3.28 0.64
CA ASN A 120 14.86 -2.55 -0.60
C ASN A 120 13.58 -3.09 -1.27
N PRO A 121 12.56 -2.25 -1.54
CA PRO A 121 11.31 -2.69 -2.14
C PRO A 121 11.46 -3.32 -3.54
N VAL A 122 12.66 -3.28 -4.13
CA VAL A 122 12.96 -3.87 -5.44
C VAL A 122 13.47 -5.31 -5.35
N GLU A 123 13.91 -5.78 -4.17
CA GLU A 123 14.69 -7.01 -4.04
C GLU A 123 13.88 -8.31 -4.17
N GLY A 124 12.58 -8.31 -3.90
CA GLY A 124 11.84 -9.55 -4.04
C GLY A 124 10.33 -9.41 -4.00
N THR A 125 9.68 -10.40 -4.61
CA THR A 125 8.22 -10.52 -4.63
C THR A 125 7.83 -11.99 -4.60
N LEU A 126 6.94 -12.35 -3.70
CA LEU A 126 6.44 -13.71 -3.52
C LEU A 126 4.94 -13.68 -3.25
N LEU A 127 4.20 -14.63 -3.79
CA LEU A 127 2.80 -14.86 -3.48
C LEU A 127 2.58 -16.31 -3.05
N THR A 128 2.48 -16.53 -1.76
CA THR A 128 2.17 -17.84 -1.17
C THR A 128 0.68 -18.20 -1.39
N ALA A 129 0.32 -19.44 -1.10
CA ALA A 129 -1.08 -19.86 -1.13
C ALA A 129 -1.95 -19.07 -0.13
N LYS A 130 -1.40 -18.71 1.04
CA LYS A 130 -2.08 -17.87 2.04
C LYS A 130 -2.34 -16.46 1.50
N ASP A 131 -1.36 -15.86 0.80
CA ASP A 131 -1.51 -14.54 0.18
C ASP A 131 -2.57 -14.54 -0.91
N LYS A 132 -2.55 -15.57 -1.75
CA LYS A 132 -3.56 -15.75 -2.81
C LYS A 132 -4.97 -15.87 -2.23
N LYS A 133 -5.13 -16.57 -1.08
CA LYS A 133 -6.42 -16.67 -0.38
C LYS A 133 -6.87 -15.29 0.13
N PHE A 134 -5.97 -14.52 0.75
CA PHE A 134 -6.27 -13.17 1.24
C PHE A 134 -6.69 -12.24 0.09
N ILE A 135 -5.93 -12.24 -1.02
CA ILE A 135 -6.20 -11.39 -2.18
C ILE A 135 -7.51 -11.81 -2.87
N LYS A 136 -7.82 -13.10 -2.95
CA LYS A 136 -9.14 -13.57 -3.45
C LYS A 136 -10.28 -12.95 -2.66
N GLY A 137 -10.16 -12.83 -1.33
CA GLY A 137 -11.14 -12.13 -0.50
C GLY A 137 -11.32 -10.65 -0.90
N ILE A 138 -10.24 -9.96 -1.27
CA ILE A 138 -10.31 -8.57 -1.79
C ILE A 138 -11.00 -8.54 -3.15
N ILE A 139 -10.65 -9.45 -4.07
CA ILE A 139 -11.26 -9.55 -5.41
C ILE A 139 -12.76 -9.79 -5.31
N CYS A 140 -13.20 -10.73 -4.48
CA CYS A 140 -14.62 -11.03 -4.29
C CYS A 140 -15.42 -9.82 -3.76
N ARG A 141 -14.80 -8.99 -2.94
CA ARG A 141 -15.46 -7.78 -2.40
C ARG A 141 -15.51 -6.62 -3.40
N TYR A 142 -14.49 -6.49 -4.27
CA TYR A 142 -14.31 -5.33 -5.16
C TYR A 142 -13.93 -5.75 -6.58
N PRO A 143 -14.73 -6.59 -7.26
CA PRO A 143 -14.35 -7.27 -8.51
C PRO A 143 -14.07 -6.34 -9.69
N PHE A 144 -14.53 -5.09 -9.62
CA PHE A 144 -14.35 -4.10 -10.69
C PHE A 144 -13.29 -3.03 -10.37
N SER A 145 -12.59 -3.15 -9.24
CA SER A 145 -11.59 -2.15 -8.80
C SER A 145 -10.18 -2.67 -9.00
N TRP A 146 -9.83 -2.95 -10.26
CA TRP A 146 -8.57 -3.63 -10.61
C TRP A 146 -7.31 -2.84 -10.28
N GLN A 147 -7.36 -1.51 -10.33
CA GLN A 147 -6.25 -0.67 -9.87
C GLN A 147 -6.01 -0.84 -8.36
N PHE A 148 -7.08 -0.91 -7.57
CA PHE A 148 -6.99 -1.19 -6.14
C PHE A 148 -6.41 -2.58 -5.88
N ILE A 149 -6.94 -3.60 -6.58
CA ILE A 149 -6.52 -5.00 -6.49
C ILE A 149 -5.05 -5.14 -6.87
N LEU A 150 -4.63 -4.56 -8.01
CA LEU A 150 -3.24 -4.62 -8.47
C LEU A 150 -2.28 -4.02 -7.46
N LYS A 151 -2.59 -2.85 -6.91
CA LYS A 151 -1.73 -2.24 -5.87
C LYS A 151 -1.67 -3.08 -4.60
N CYS A 152 -2.79 -3.63 -4.15
CA CYS A 152 -2.80 -4.57 -3.02
C CYS A 152 -1.93 -5.81 -3.33
N LEU A 153 -2.08 -6.39 -4.52
CA LEU A 153 -1.32 -7.54 -4.98
C LEU A 153 0.20 -7.28 -4.98
N ILE A 154 0.64 -6.15 -5.53
CA ILE A 154 2.05 -5.76 -5.57
C ILE A 154 2.61 -5.56 -4.15
N LYS A 155 1.90 -4.82 -3.31
CA LYS A 155 2.35 -4.54 -1.95
C LYS A 155 2.37 -5.81 -1.08
N ILE A 156 1.32 -6.63 -1.14
CA ILE A 156 1.28 -7.91 -0.42
C ILE A 156 2.41 -8.83 -0.87
N GLY A 157 2.70 -8.89 -2.18
CA GLY A 157 3.78 -9.72 -2.69
C GLY A 157 5.16 -9.32 -2.14
N ARG A 158 5.42 -8.03 -1.98
CA ARG A 158 6.66 -7.51 -1.35
C ARG A 158 6.71 -7.82 0.15
N TYR A 159 5.60 -7.62 0.85
CA TYR A 159 5.49 -7.94 2.28
C TYR A 159 5.63 -9.45 2.51
N SER A 160 5.01 -10.27 1.68
CA SER A 160 5.14 -11.73 1.75
C SER A 160 6.60 -12.16 1.59
N PHE A 161 7.32 -11.60 0.61
CA PHE A 161 8.74 -11.88 0.44
C PHE A 161 9.53 -11.53 1.70
N ALA A 162 9.35 -10.31 2.22
CA ALA A 162 10.06 -9.87 3.43
C ALA A 162 9.71 -10.71 4.67
N ILE A 163 8.45 -11.14 4.80
CA ILE A 163 8.00 -11.99 5.91
C ILE A 163 8.65 -13.39 5.82
N GLU A 164 8.66 -13.97 4.65
CA GLU A 164 9.22 -15.31 4.47
C GLU A 164 10.75 -15.31 4.58
N GLU A 165 11.43 -14.24 4.14
CA GLU A 165 12.88 -14.11 4.17
C GLU A 165 13.40 -13.75 5.57
N PHE A 166 12.82 -12.75 6.21
CA PHE A 166 13.34 -12.17 7.45
C PHE A 166 12.61 -12.62 8.71
N SER A 167 11.47 -13.31 8.59
CA SER A 167 10.62 -13.70 9.73
C SER A 167 10.42 -12.58 10.78
N PRO A 168 10.01 -11.36 10.40
CA PRO A 168 10.01 -10.21 11.29
C PRO A 168 8.90 -10.29 12.33
N GLU A 169 9.13 -9.75 13.53
CA GLU A 169 8.06 -9.46 14.50
C GLU A 169 7.27 -8.20 14.13
N ALA A 170 7.94 -7.27 13.41
CA ALA A 170 7.33 -6.04 12.96
C ALA A 170 7.83 -5.61 11.59
N ILE A 171 6.96 -4.95 10.84
CA ILE A 171 7.30 -4.23 9.61
C ILE A 171 7.05 -2.75 9.87
N ALA A 172 8.09 -1.95 9.66
CA ALA A 172 8.00 -0.51 9.77
C ALA A 172 8.05 0.15 8.40
N VAL A 173 7.21 1.15 8.21
CA VAL A 173 7.21 2.04 7.05
C VAL A 173 7.37 3.47 7.51
N CYS A 174 7.76 4.38 6.64
CA CYS A 174 7.85 5.78 6.98
C CYS A 174 6.99 6.60 6.02
N ALA A 175 6.12 7.43 6.58
CA ALA A 175 5.26 8.34 5.82
C ALA A 175 4.45 7.63 4.71
N GLU A 176 3.99 6.41 4.95
CA GLU A 176 3.21 5.63 3.98
C GLU A 176 1.76 6.12 3.93
N TYR A 177 1.42 6.90 2.92
CA TYR A 177 0.08 7.46 2.70
C TYR A 177 -0.66 6.78 1.56
N SER A 178 -0.31 5.55 1.25
CA SER A 178 -0.98 4.76 0.23
C SER A 178 -2.34 4.26 0.71
N PHE A 179 -3.29 4.17 -0.18
CA PHE A 179 -4.58 3.56 0.13
C PHE A 179 -4.49 2.06 0.50
N THR A 180 -3.35 1.42 0.29
CA THR A 180 -3.12 0.01 0.67
C THR A 180 -2.70 -0.16 2.13
N SER A 181 -2.38 0.91 2.87
CA SER A 181 -1.80 0.83 4.21
C SER A 181 -2.66 0.02 5.19
N SER A 182 -3.97 0.26 5.27
CA SER A 182 -4.84 -0.50 6.17
C SER A 182 -5.04 -1.95 5.74
N VAL A 183 -5.02 -2.27 4.41
CA VAL A 183 -4.99 -3.66 3.94
C VAL A 183 -3.71 -4.37 4.41
N LEU A 184 -2.56 -3.68 4.35
CA LEU A 184 -1.30 -4.24 4.81
C LEU A 184 -1.29 -4.46 6.32
N THR A 185 -1.91 -3.57 7.09
CA THR A 185 -2.12 -3.78 8.54
C THR A 185 -2.95 -5.04 8.79
N ALA A 186 -4.08 -5.22 8.09
CA ALA A 186 -4.88 -6.45 8.19
C ALA A 186 -4.11 -7.69 7.77
N TYR A 187 -3.31 -7.60 6.72
CA TYR A 187 -2.47 -8.68 6.23
C TYR A 187 -1.38 -9.07 7.25
N CYS A 188 -0.66 -8.10 7.79
CA CYS A 188 0.35 -8.32 8.83
C CYS A 188 -0.25 -8.93 10.10
N LYS A 189 -1.42 -8.43 10.52
CA LYS A 189 -2.16 -8.96 11.68
C LYS A 189 -2.50 -10.45 11.52
N GLN A 190 -2.93 -10.89 10.33
CA GLN A 190 -3.17 -12.31 10.06
C GLN A 190 -1.90 -13.18 10.11
N ARG A 191 -0.73 -12.56 10.01
CA ARG A 191 0.59 -13.19 10.12
C ARG A 191 1.22 -13.02 11.50
N ASN A 192 0.48 -12.43 12.45
CA ASN A 192 0.96 -12.08 13.79
C ASN A 192 2.17 -11.13 13.79
N ILE A 193 2.19 -10.18 12.85
CA ILE A 193 3.27 -9.21 12.64
C ILE A 193 2.69 -7.82 12.89
N LYS A 194 3.43 -6.97 13.60
CA LYS A 194 3.08 -5.55 13.80
C LYS A 194 3.36 -4.74 12.54
N HIS A 195 2.45 -3.82 12.20
CA HIS A 195 2.62 -2.89 11.08
C HIS A 195 2.67 -1.45 11.61
N ILE A 196 3.85 -0.85 11.57
CA ILE A 196 4.17 0.41 12.24
C ILE A 196 4.44 1.49 11.18
N ASP A 197 3.78 2.64 11.28
CA ASP A 197 4.13 3.81 10.47
C ASP A 197 4.90 4.84 11.33
N VAL A 198 6.10 5.18 10.89
CA VAL A 198 6.90 6.24 11.49
C VAL A 198 6.58 7.55 10.78
N MET A 199 5.76 8.35 11.43
CA MET A 199 5.37 9.66 10.91
C MET A 199 6.50 10.68 11.02
N HIS A 200 6.63 11.55 10.03
CA HIS A 200 7.68 12.60 9.99
C HIS A 200 7.13 14.04 10.09
N GLY A 201 5.86 14.20 10.37
CA GLY A 201 5.24 15.52 10.48
C GLY A 201 3.78 15.48 10.87
N GLU A 202 3.19 16.64 11.14
CA GLU A 202 1.77 16.78 11.39
C GLU A 202 0.95 16.65 10.11
N LYS A 203 -0.23 16.07 10.23
CA LYS A 203 -1.17 15.92 9.12
C LYS A 203 -2.20 17.04 9.14
N MET A 204 -2.29 17.76 8.04
CA MET A 204 -3.44 18.63 7.78
C MET A 204 -4.69 17.80 7.46
N TYR A 205 -5.88 18.37 7.69
CA TYR A 205 -7.13 17.73 7.28
C TYR A 205 -7.16 17.55 5.76
N TYR A 206 -7.10 16.30 5.35
CA TYR A 206 -7.05 15.94 3.95
C TYR A 206 -7.76 14.60 3.71
N MET A 207 -8.72 14.60 2.79
CA MET A 207 -9.56 13.43 2.51
C MET A 207 -8.77 12.18 2.14
N ARG A 208 -7.63 12.35 1.45
CA ARG A 208 -6.71 11.27 1.10
C ARG A 208 -6.16 10.52 2.31
N ASP A 209 -6.08 11.16 3.47
CA ASP A 209 -5.44 10.63 4.67
C ASP A 209 -6.43 10.24 5.77
N SER A 210 -7.73 10.27 5.47
CA SER A 210 -8.80 10.12 6.47
C SER A 210 -9.03 8.69 6.96
N PHE A 211 -8.52 7.68 6.24
CA PHE A 211 -8.86 6.27 6.48
C PHE A 211 -7.64 5.39 6.80
N PHE A 212 -6.50 5.95 7.17
CA PHE A 212 -5.35 5.14 7.56
C PHE A 212 -5.53 4.48 8.91
N LYS A 213 -4.93 3.29 9.05
CA LYS A 213 -4.81 2.58 10.31
C LYS A 213 -3.55 1.72 10.30
N PHE A 214 -2.78 1.87 11.35
CA PHE A 214 -1.60 1.08 11.70
C PHE A 214 -1.77 0.47 13.09
N ASP A 215 -0.87 -0.40 13.52
CA ASP A 215 -0.84 -0.98 14.87
C ASP A 215 -0.24 -0.04 15.90
#